data_23dc2c778a89bbca0bc6e5cc3297a138
#
_entry.id   23dc2c778a89bbca0bc6e5cc3297a138
#
_cell.length_a   1.000
_cell.length_b   1.000
_cell.length_c   1.000
_cell.angle_alpha   90.00
_cell.angle_beta   90.00
_cell.angle_gamma   90.00
#
_symmetry.space_group_name_H-M   'P 1'
#
loop_
_entity.id
_entity.type
_entity.pdbx_description
1 polymer ?
#
loop_
_entity_poly.entity_id
_entity_poly.type
_entity_poly.pdbx_seq_one_letter_code
_entity_poly.pdbx_strand_id
1 'polypeptide(L)'
;MKINNKGKGALIAAITAAATLLSCGLAAASASAAGVDYLPTIQPYWYAKNANDNGGTHIQAHGGQVVKVGDAYYWYGEDRSNGYDNSPGVHAYMSTDLYNWTDLGVALRAVTSKSQLTDKSNADYAYFDKAYNLTKSDGSVDAAKADAIFPYLNTNPDQDGDGAVDSVQGIFERPKIIYNKKNKQYVLWWHSDGSTTPGGSNYARALAGVAVSDNPAGPFTMVGAYRLPNQNNWKEAAGNPSWGENGDSRDMTVFVDPKDDSAYVLYSSEANATLYIAKLNDDYTNVVKTTNVDQSEGQKQYSADGQYPYILADGTTDAPVRGEDFQIVKQNGSLEAPAVFQYDGRYN
;
A
#
# COMPACT_ATOMS: atom_id res chain seq x y z
N MET A 1 56.52 -38.53 36.81
CA MET A 1 55.61 -38.53 35.66
C MET A 1 55.55 -37.11 35.15
N LYS A 2 56.29 -36.80 34.06
CA LYS A 2 56.39 -35.44 33.50
C LYS A 2 55.26 -35.26 32.47
N ILE A 3 54.31 -34.39 32.74
CA ILE A 3 53.22 -34.03 31.82
C ILE A 3 53.74 -32.99 30.84
N ASN A 4 53.69 -33.32 29.59
CA ASN A 4 54.24 -32.57 28.47
C ASN A 4 53.32 -31.39 28.09
N ASN A 5 53.78 -30.19 28.31
CA ASN A 5 53.01 -28.91 28.21
C ASN A 5 52.98 -28.35 26.77
N LYS A 6 53.06 -29.22 25.74
CA LYS A 6 53.07 -28.75 24.34
C LYS A 6 51.71 -28.56 23.67
N GLY A 7 50.60 -28.94 24.34
CA GLY A 7 49.27 -28.86 23.75
C GLY A 7 48.48 -27.55 23.98
N LYS A 8 48.89 -26.74 24.96
CA LYS A 8 48.16 -25.53 25.31
C LYS A 8 48.51 -24.28 24.48
N GLY A 9 49.71 -24.26 23.88
CA GLY A 9 50.12 -23.13 23.06
C GLY A 9 49.50 -23.08 21.66
N ALA A 10 49.22 -24.25 21.07
CA ALA A 10 48.63 -24.32 19.74
C ALA A 10 47.12 -23.94 19.72
N LEU A 11 46.40 -24.21 20.81
CA LEU A 11 44.97 -23.90 20.89
C LEU A 11 44.71 -22.37 21.11
N ILE A 12 45.60 -21.71 21.86
CA ILE A 12 45.51 -20.27 22.09
C ILE A 12 45.87 -19.47 20.81
N ALA A 13 46.86 -19.97 20.05
CA ALA A 13 47.24 -19.34 18.76
C ALA A 13 46.12 -19.48 17.69
N ALA A 14 45.40 -20.62 17.69
CA ALA A 14 44.28 -20.82 16.75
C ALA A 14 43.08 -19.95 17.07
N ILE A 15 42.75 -19.72 18.37
CA ILE A 15 41.66 -18.88 18.79
C ILE A 15 41.98 -17.40 18.51
N THR A 16 43.24 -16.98 18.72
CA THR A 16 43.64 -15.60 18.44
C THR A 16 43.67 -15.30 16.94
N ALA A 17 44.06 -16.26 16.11
CA ALA A 17 44.04 -16.11 14.64
C ALA A 17 42.61 -16.10 14.10
N ALA A 18 41.71 -16.90 14.67
CA ALA A 18 40.28 -16.87 14.27
C ALA A 18 39.58 -15.57 14.69
N ALA A 19 39.89 -15.03 15.89
CA ALA A 19 39.35 -13.76 16.35
C ALA A 19 39.89 -12.58 15.51
N THR A 20 41.15 -12.61 15.09
CA THR A 20 41.74 -11.56 14.26
C THR A 20 41.20 -11.61 12.82
N LEU A 21 40.95 -12.79 12.28
CA LEU A 21 40.31 -12.92 10.97
C LEU A 21 38.83 -12.51 10.99
N LEU A 22 38.11 -12.76 12.10
CA LEU A 22 36.72 -12.31 12.26
C LEU A 22 36.64 -10.81 12.41
N SER A 23 37.57 -10.17 13.14
CA SER A 23 37.60 -8.72 13.29
C SER A 23 38.01 -7.98 12.01
N CYS A 24 38.92 -8.56 11.23
CA CYS A 24 39.27 -8.01 9.90
C CYS A 24 38.15 -8.19 8.88
N GLY A 25 37.40 -9.30 8.92
CA GLY A 25 36.25 -9.53 8.05
C GLY A 25 35.08 -8.60 8.36
N LEU A 26 34.80 -8.34 9.64
CA LEU A 26 33.76 -7.40 10.06
C LEU A 26 34.16 -5.94 9.79
N ALA A 27 35.44 -5.58 9.94
CA ALA A 27 35.89 -4.23 9.60
C ALA A 27 35.89 -3.99 8.09
N ALA A 28 36.20 -5.01 7.27
CA ALA A 28 36.13 -4.88 5.82
C ALA A 28 34.67 -4.79 5.31
N ALA A 29 33.73 -5.52 5.95
CA ALA A 29 32.31 -5.42 5.61
C ALA A 29 31.70 -4.07 6.02
N SER A 30 32.07 -3.54 7.18
CA SER A 30 31.62 -2.20 7.60
C SER A 30 32.30 -1.08 6.81
N ALA A 31 33.55 -1.24 6.39
CA ALA A 31 34.23 -0.26 5.55
C ALA A 31 33.65 -0.23 4.12
N SER A 32 33.22 -1.37 3.58
CA SER A 32 32.57 -1.37 2.25
C SER A 32 31.15 -0.80 2.29
N ALA A 33 30.44 -0.94 3.41
CA ALA A 33 29.14 -0.31 3.60
C ALA A 33 29.24 1.22 3.87
N ALA A 34 30.35 1.67 4.44
CA ALA A 34 30.61 3.10 4.67
C ALA A 34 31.16 3.83 3.45
N GLY A 35 31.50 3.10 2.39
CA GLY A 35 32.15 3.66 1.20
C GLY A 35 31.27 3.80 -0.03
N VAL A 36 29.98 3.58 0.09
CA VAL A 36 29.06 3.93 -0.99
C VAL A 36 28.85 5.43 -0.94
N ASP A 37 29.60 6.12 -1.75
CA ASP A 37 29.48 7.56 -1.90
C ASP A 37 28.22 7.83 -2.72
N TYR A 38 27.10 8.07 -2.04
CA TYR A 38 25.84 8.45 -2.66
C TYR A 38 25.93 9.87 -3.21
N LEU A 39 26.88 10.08 -4.12
CA LEU A 39 27.01 11.37 -4.75
C LEU A 39 25.78 11.67 -5.59
N PRO A 40 25.19 12.85 -5.43
CA PRO A 40 24.00 13.24 -6.18
C PRO A 40 24.22 13.34 -7.70
N THR A 41 25.45 13.23 -8.16
CA THR A 41 25.81 13.20 -9.58
C THR A 41 25.65 11.82 -10.22
N ILE A 42 25.36 10.80 -9.44
CA ILE A 42 25.24 9.44 -9.93
C ILE A 42 23.77 9.15 -10.19
N GLN A 43 23.44 8.80 -11.38
CA GLN A 43 22.08 8.66 -11.88
C GLN A 43 21.40 7.29 -11.70
N PRO A 44 22.06 6.23 -11.24
CA PRO A 44 21.51 4.88 -11.34
C PRO A 44 20.21 4.65 -10.58
N TYR A 45 19.94 5.37 -9.51
CA TYR A 45 18.73 5.13 -8.70
C TYR A 45 17.41 5.59 -9.36
N TRP A 46 17.49 6.25 -10.52
CA TRP A 46 16.30 6.54 -11.34
C TRP A 46 15.85 5.35 -12.18
N TYR A 47 16.68 4.30 -12.23
CA TYR A 47 16.46 3.14 -13.07
C TYR A 47 16.55 1.86 -12.24
N ALA A 48 15.59 0.97 -12.40
CA ALA A 48 15.65 -0.39 -11.90
C ALA A 48 16.01 -1.36 -13.01
N LYS A 49 16.65 -2.47 -12.65
CA LYS A 49 16.95 -3.57 -13.56
C LYS A 49 16.04 -4.74 -13.22
N ASN A 50 15.46 -5.35 -14.22
CA ASN A 50 14.91 -6.69 -14.08
C ASN A 50 15.97 -7.73 -14.42
N ALA A 51 15.72 -9.01 -14.12
CA ALA A 51 16.68 -10.09 -14.32
C ALA A 51 17.11 -10.27 -15.78
N ASN A 52 16.37 -9.70 -16.73
CA ASN A 52 16.57 -9.87 -18.16
C ASN A 52 16.98 -8.57 -18.87
N ASP A 53 17.12 -7.45 -18.14
CA ASP A 53 17.29 -6.14 -18.75
C ASP A 53 18.72 -5.61 -18.54
N ASN A 54 19.43 -5.37 -19.62
CA ASN A 54 20.76 -4.76 -19.61
C ASN A 54 20.73 -3.22 -19.58
N GLY A 55 19.56 -2.59 -19.77
CA GLY A 55 19.40 -1.15 -19.93
C GLY A 55 18.85 -0.42 -18.72
N GLY A 56 18.14 -1.09 -17.85
CA GLY A 56 17.37 -0.49 -16.75
C GLY A 56 16.15 0.28 -17.27
N THR A 57 15.10 0.33 -16.46
CA THR A 57 13.87 1.08 -16.72
C THR A 57 13.68 2.19 -15.70
N HIS A 58 12.93 3.22 -16.04
CA HIS A 58 12.56 4.25 -15.09
C HIS A 58 11.77 3.65 -13.92
N ILE A 59 12.13 4.07 -12.70
CA ILE A 59 11.37 3.69 -11.52
C ILE A 59 9.99 4.33 -11.57
N GLN A 60 8.96 3.49 -11.51
CA GLN A 60 7.54 3.85 -11.47
C GLN A 60 7.03 3.69 -10.04
N ALA A 61 7.36 4.64 -9.17
CA ALA A 61 7.03 4.58 -7.75
C ALA A 61 6.58 5.94 -7.21
N HIS A 62 5.69 6.63 -7.94
CA HIS A 62 5.18 7.93 -7.53
C HIS A 62 4.42 7.84 -6.20
N GLY A 63 4.61 8.85 -5.35
CA GLY A 63 3.87 9.01 -4.10
C GLY A 63 4.01 7.88 -3.08
N GLY A 64 4.95 6.97 -3.29
CA GLY A 64 5.05 5.71 -2.60
C GLY A 64 5.82 5.74 -1.28
N GLN A 65 6.41 4.59 -0.96
CA GLN A 65 7.10 4.35 0.30
C GLN A 65 8.25 3.36 0.11
N VAL A 66 9.33 3.56 0.86
CA VAL A 66 10.40 2.57 1.02
C VAL A 66 10.28 1.93 2.39
N VAL A 67 10.21 0.60 2.44
CA VAL A 67 10.15 -0.18 3.67
C VAL A 67 11.30 -1.18 3.73
N LYS A 68 11.84 -1.40 4.93
CA LYS A 68 12.87 -2.41 5.17
C LYS A 68 12.24 -3.73 5.59
N VAL A 69 12.59 -4.82 4.91
CA VAL A 69 12.16 -6.18 5.22
C VAL A 69 13.40 -7.09 5.28
N GLY A 70 13.77 -7.52 6.48
CA GLY A 70 15.04 -8.23 6.67
C GLY A 70 16.23 -7.38 6.25
N ASP A 71 17.06 -7.89 5.34
CA ASP A 71 18.22 -7.19 4.81
C ASP A 71 17.96 -6.46 3.49
N ALA A 72 16.71 -6.43 3.03
CA ALA A 72 16.30 -5.77 1.80
C ALA A 72 15.38 -4.57 2.07
N TYR A 73 15.37 -3.66 1.10
CA TYR A 73 14.46 -2.53 1.03
C TYR A 73 13.51 -2.74 -0.14
N TYR A 74 12.24 -2.43 0.06
CA TYR A 74 11.22 -2.49 -0.97
C TYR A 74 10.65 -1.09 -1.18
N TRP A 75 10.62 -0.65 -2.44
CA TRP A 75 10.05 0.63 -2.84
C TRP A 75 8.78 0.37 -3.62
N TYR A 76 7.67 0.88 -3.14
CA TYR A 76 6.37 0.79 -3.79
C TYR A 76 5.91 2.17 -4.21
N GLY A 77 5.12 2.23 -5.26
CA GLY A 77 4.49 3.47 -5.69
C GLY A 77 3.51 3.27 -6.81
N GLU A 78 2.85 4.34 -7.18
CA GLU A 78 1.98 4.37 -8.35
C GLU A 78 2.79 4.13 -9.61
N ASP A 79 2.38 3.18 -10.41
CA ASP A 79 2.95 3.02 -11.74
C ASP A 79 2.28 4.02 -12.71
N ARG A 80 3.06 4.96 -13.20
CA ARG A 80 2.61 5.97 -14.15
C ARG A 80 3.18 5.78 -15.55
N SER A 81 3.65 4.59 -15.87
CA SER A 81 4.22 4.28 -17.20
C SER A 81 3.24 4.52 -18.35
N ASN A 82 1.94 4.35 -18.08
CA ASN A 82 0.86 4.62 -19.03
C ASN A 82 0.09 5.92 -18.71
N GLY A 83 0.66 6.80 -17.87
CA GLY A 83 0.00 8.01 -17.38
C GLY A 83 -0.76 7.78 -16.07
N TYR A 84 -1.34 8.86 -15.55
CA TYR A 84 -2.06 8.85 -14.28
C TYR A 84 -3.35 8.02 -14.34
N ASP A 85 -4.12 8.20 -15.40
CA ASP A 85 -5.44 7.60 -15.54
C ASP A 85 -5.41 6.12 -15.94
N ASN A 86 -4.34 5.67 -16.58
CA ASN A 86 -4.20 4.32 -17.10
C ASN A 86 -3.10 3.53 -16.36
N SER A 87 -2.99 3.75 -15.07
CA SER A 87 -1.97 3.10 -14.24
C SER A 87 -2.10 1.58 -14.30
N PRO A 88 -1.00 0.83 -14.51
CA PRO A 88 -1.00 -0.62 -14.35
C PRO A 88 -1.27 -1.08 -12.91
N GLY A 89 -1.22 -0.16 -11.94
CA GLY A 89 -1.44 -0.43 -10.53
C GLY A 89 -0.31 0.06 -9.63
N VAL A 90 -0.01 -0.69 -8.58
CA VAL A 90 1.10 -0.40 -7.67
C VAL A 90 2.32 -1.21 -8.05
N HIS A 91 3.41 -0.54 -8.39
CA HIS A 91 4.68 -1.17 -8.74
C HIS A 91 5.55 -1.41 -7.51
N ALA A 92 6.40 -2.43 -7.56
CA ALA A 92 7.36 -2.75 -6.50
C ALA A 92 8.78 -2.91 -7.04
N TYR A 93 9.73 -2.47 -6.25
CA TYR A 93 11.16 -2.62 -6.50
C TYR A 93 11.85 -3.12 -5.23
N MET A 94 13.00 -3.78 -5.38
CA MET A 94 13.81 -4.29 -4.27
C MET A 94 15.26 -3.85 -4.39
N SER A 95 15.85 -3.49 -3.26
CA SER A 95 17.27 -3.14 -3.15
C SER A 95 17.87 -3.68 -1.86
N THR A 96 19.17 -3.93 -1.85
CA THR A 96 19.94 -4.24 -0.64
C THR A 96 20.81 -3.06 -0.18
N ASP A 97 20.91 -2.01 -0.97
CA ASP A 97 21.82 -0.87 -0.75
C ASP A 97 21.15 0.50 -0.92
N LEU A 98 19.85 0.57 -1.23
CA LEU A 98 19.06 1.77 -1.53
C LEU A 98 19.52 2.52 -2.80
N TYR A 99 20.45 1.97 -3.51
CA TYR A 99 21.06 2.59 -4.69
C TYR A 99 20.75 1.80 -5.96
N ASN A 100 20.95 0.49 -5.93
CA ASN A 100 20.64 -0.41 -7.03
C ASN A 100 19.29 -1.06 -6.78
N TRP A 101 18.36 -0.87 -7.70
CA TRP A 101 16.99 -1.38 -7.59
C TRP A 101 16.73 -2.45 -8.62
N THR A 102 16.13 -3.54 -8.20
CA THR A 102 15.60 -4.60 -9.05
C THR A 102 14.12 -4.38 -9.23
N ASP A 103 13.66 -4.38 -10.46
CA ASP A 103 12.24 -4.32 -10.81
C ASP A 103 11.56 -5.65 -10.49
N LEU A 104 10.53 -5.62 -9.66
CA LEU A 104 9.71 -6.77 -9.27
C LEU A 104 8.37 -6.82 -10.02
N GLY A 105 8.08 -5.78 -10.83
CA GLY A 105 6.83 -5.66 -11.54
C GLY A 105 5.69 -5.09 -10.69
N VAL A 106 4.47 -5.24 -11.19
CA VAL A 106 3.26 -4.71 -10.58
C VAL A 106 2.81 -5.61 -9.43
N ALA A 107 2.89 -5.09 -8.21
CA ALA A 107 2.56 -5.81 -6.98
C ALA A 107 1.04 -5.87 -6.70
N LEU A 108 0.29 -4.80 -7.03
CA LEU A 108 -1.17 -4.80 -7.06
C LEU A 108 -1.60 -4.42 -8.47
N ARG A 109 -2.19 -5.37 -9.20
CA ARG A 109 -2.56 -5.16 -10.61
C ARG A 109 -3.89 -4.46 -10.77
N ALA A 110 -3.90 -3.46 -11.63
CA ALA A 110 -5.13 -2.89 -12.17
C ALA A 110 -5.84 -3.88 -13.10
N VAL A 111 -7.12 -3.64 -13.29
CA VAL A 111 -7.96 -4.28 -14.31
C VAL A 111 -8.14 -3.27 -15.47
N THR A 112 -7.92 -3.69 -16.68
CA THR A 112 -8.10 -2.84 -17.88
C THR A 112 -9.26 -3.28 -18.76
N SER A 113 -9.81 -4.46 -18.48
CA SER A 113 -11.01 -4.98 -19.12
C SER A 113 -11.78 -5.85 -18.16
N LYS A 114 -13.10 -5.71 -18.13
CA LYS A 114 -13.99 -6.55 -17.32
C LYS A 114 -13.83 -8.04 -17.67
N SER A 115 -13.47 -8.35 -18.92
CA SER A 115 -13.22 -9.72 -19.35
C SER A 115 -12.09 -10.42 -18.59
N GLN A 116 -11.12 -9.68 -18.05
CA GLN A 116 -10.08 -10.24 -17.19
C GLN A 116 -10.64 -10.87 -15.88
N LEU A 117 -11.83 -10.44 -15.46
CA LEU A 117 -12.52 -10.95 -14.27
C LEU A 117 -13.66 -11.93 -14.60
N THR A 118 -14.16 -11.94 -15.85
CA THR A 118 -15.40 -12.64 -16.19
C THR A 118 -15.27 -13.65 -17.31
N ASP A 119 -14.21 -13.62 -18.10
CA ASP A 119 -14.00 -14.52 -19.24
C ASP A 119 -12.81 -15.44 -19.01
N LYS A 120 -13.08 -16.74 -18.81
CA LYS A 120 -12.05 -17.77 -18.59
C LYS A 120 -11.09 -17.96 -19.76
N SER A 121 -11.45 -17.50 -20.95
CA SER A 121 -10.56 -17.52 -22.12
C SER A 121 -9.60 -16.33 -22.17
N ASN A 122 -9.83 -15.30 -21.35
CA ASN A 122 -8.92 -14.18 -21.23
C ASN A 122 -7.60 -14.63 -20.59
N ALA A 123 -6.48 -14.22 -21.17
CA ALA A 123 -5.14 -14.64 -20.71
C ALA A 123 -4.84 -14.27 -19.25
N ASP A 124 -5.42 -13.19 -18.74
CA ASP A 124 -5.23 -12.73 -17.37
C ASP A 124 -6.24 -13.31 -16.37
N TYR A 125 -7.29 -13.99 -16.84
CA TYR A 125 -8.33 -14.51 -15.95
C TYR A 125 -7.77 -15.39 -14.84
N ALA A 126 -6.84 -16.29 -15.17
CA ALA A 126 -6.26 -17.20 -14.19
C ALA A 126 -5.52 -16.47 -13.06
N TYR A 127 -4.91 -15.33 -13.36
CA TYR A 127 -4.26 -14.49 -12.34
C TYR A 127 -5.31 -13.91 -11.38
N PHE A 128 -6.36 -13.30 -11.91
CA PHE A 128 -7.40 -12.68 -11.09
C PHE A 128 -8.28 -13.72 -10.39
N ASP A 129 -8.53 -14.86 -11.01
CA ASP A 129 -9.24 -15.97 -10.36
C ASP A 129 -8.48 -16.49 -9.15
N LYS A 130 -7.17 -16.68 -9.27
CA LYS A 130 -6.32 -17.06 -8.14
C LYS A 130 -6.34 -16.02 -7.01
N ALA A 131 -6.31 -14.73 -7.35
CA ALA A 131 -6.30 -13.64 -6.37
C ALA A 131 -7.66 -13.49 -5.66
N TYR A 132 -8.75 -13.59 -6.42
CA TYR A 132 -10.09 -13.22 -5.93
C TYR A 132 -11.07 -14.40 -5.83
N ASN A 133 -10.65 -15.60 -6.19
CA ASN A 133 -11.51 -16.79 -6.20
C ASN A 133 -12.81 -16.53 -6.97
N LEU A 134 -12.66 -16.18 -8.25
CA LEU A 134 -13.76 -15.81 -9.15
C LEU A 134 -14.50 -17.02 -9.70
N THR A 135 -13.92 -18.21 -9.67
CA THR A 135 -14.57 -19.45 -10.13
C THR A 135 -15.31 -20.11 -8.97
N LYS A 136 -16.63 -20.26 -9.09
CA LYS A 136 -17.47 -20.96 -8.13
C LYS A 136 -17.21 -22.47 -8.15
N SER A 137 -17.71 -23.18 -7.13
CA SER A 137 -17.59 -24.65 -7.03
C SER A 137 -18.26 -25.43 -8.16
N ASP A 138 -19.28 -24.85 -8.79
CA ASP A 138 -19.93 -25.42 -9.98
C ASP A 138 -19.19 -25.13 -11.28
N GLY A 139 -18.06 -24.44 -11.21
CA GLY A 139 -17.25 -24.05 -12.35
C GLY A 139 -17.73 -22.78 -13.07
N SER A 140 -18.80 -22.13 -12.64
CA SER A 140 -19.22 -20.84 -13.21
C SER A 140 -18.38 -19.68 -12.67
N VAL A 141 -18.40 -18.55 -13.38
CA VAL A 141 -17.77 -17.31 -12.90
C VAL A 141 -18.68 -16.62 -11.90
N ASP A 142 -18.12 -16.12 -10.81
CA ASP A 142 -18.81 -15.27 -9.85
C ASP A 142 -18.88 -13.83 -10.37
N ALA A 143 -19.89 -13.57 -11.20
CA ALA A 143 -20.08 -12.25 -11.79
C ALA A 143 -20.32 -11.17 -10.72
N ALA A 144 -21.02 -11.49 -9.63
CA ALA A 144 -21.26 -10.53 -8.54
C ALA A 144 -19.96 -10.11 -7.88
N LYS A 145 -19.04 -11.04 -7.65
CA LYS A 145 -17.72 -10.74 -7.10
C LYS A 145 -16.88 -9.93 -8.09
N ALA A 146 -16.91 -10.28 -9.37
CA ALA A 146 -16.22 -9.53 -10.41
C ALA A 146 -16.75 -8.09 -10.50
N ASP A 147 -18.06 -7.89 -10.49
CA ASP A 147 -18.72 -6.57 -10.50
C ASP A 147 -18.34 -5.73 -9.26
N ALA A 148 -18.14 -6.40 -8.18
CA ALA A 148 -17.78 -5.79 -6.91
C ALA A 148 -16.34 -5.25 -6.88
N ILE A 149 -15.39 -5.94 -7.51
CA ILE A 149 -13.98 -5.58 -7.57
C ILE A 149 -13.71 -4.53 -8.65
N PHE A 150 -14.34 -4.73 -9.78
CA PHE A 150 -14.06 -4.03 -11.03
C PHE A 150 -13.98 -2.50 -10.86
N PRO A 151 -14.94 -1.81 -10.21
CA PRO A 151 -14.93 -0.36 -10.11
C PRO A 151 -13.68 0.23 -9.45
N TYR A 152 -13.04 -0.52 -8.55
CA TYR A 152 -11.88 -0.05 -7.78
C TYR A 152 -10.56 -0.31 -8.47
N LEU A 153 -10.51 -1.33 -9.31
CA LEU A 153 -9.29 -1.75 -10.00
C LEU A 153 -9.27 -1.37 -11.47
N ASN A 154 -10.41 -0.98 -12.05
CA ASN A 154 -10.51 -0.63 -13.46
C ASN A 154 -9.82 0.70 -13.75
N THR A 155 -8.77 0.68 -14.55
CA THR A 155 -8.06 1.90 -15.00
C THR A 155 -8.32 2.21 -16.47
N ASN A 156 -9.17 1.44 -17.16
CA ASN A 156 -9.59 1.74 -18.52
C ASN A 156 -11.10 2.01 -18.57
N PRO A 157 -11.54 3.27 -18.63
CA PRO A 157 -12.97 3.59 -18.67
C PRO A 157 -13.64 3.35 -20.03
N ASP A 158 -12.88 3.19 -21.10
CA ASP A 158 -13.34 2.81 -22.44
C ASP A 158 -13.17 1.29 -22.60
N GLN A 159 -14.22 0.54 -22.30
CA GLN A 159 -14.17 -0.92 -22.24
C GLN A 159 -14.32 -1.60 -23.61
N ASP A 160 -14.95 -0.96 -24.56
CA ASP A 160 -15.15 -1.50 -25.91
C ASP A 160 -14.19 -0.96 -26.96
N GLY A 161 -13.40 0.07 -26.62
CA GLY A 161 -12.33 0.61 -27.45
C GLY A 161 -12.83 1.56 -28.54
N ASP A 162 -14.04 2.10 -28.40
CA ASP A 162 -14.62 3.03 -29.38
C ASP A 162 -14.21 4.50 -29.16
N GLY A 163 -13.47 4.77 -28.06
CA GLY A 163 -12.99 6.09 -27.66
C GLY A 163 -13.97 6.84 -26.76
N ALA A 164 -15.11 6.27 -26.43
CA ALA A 164 -16.04 6.84 -25.47
C ALA A 164 -15.83 6.24 -24.07
N VAL A 165 -16.24 6.98 -23.04
CA VAL A 165 -16.21 6.49 -21.66
C VAL A 165 -17.53 5.79 -21.36
N ASP A 166 -17.48 4.49 -21.16
CA ASP A 166 -18.63 3.61 -20.88
C ASP A 166 -18.62 3.01 -19.47
N SER A 167 -17.51 3.17 -18.73
CA SER A 167 -17.34 2.61 -17.41
C SER A 167 -16.77 3.61 -16.39
N VAL A 168 -16.89 3.27 -15.12
CA VAL A 168 -16.22 4.01 -14.04
C VAL A 168 -14.72 3.66 -14.02
N GLN A 169 -13.92 4.61 -13.56
CA GLN A 169 -12.47 4.48 -13.46
C GLN A 169 -12.03 4.44 -12.00
N GLY A 170 -11.10 3.55 -11.67
CA GLY A 170 -10.39 3.51 -10.41
C GLY A 170 -9.01 4.16 -10.55
N ILE A 171 -8.57 4.83 -9.51
CA ILE A 171 -7.28 5.51 -9.42
C ILE A 171 -6.50 4.95 -8.24
N PHE A 172 -5.20 4.72 -8.45
CA PHE A 172 -4.27 4.29 -7.41
C PHE A 172 -3.39 5.46 -7.02
N GLU A 173 -3.50 5.95 -5.80
CA GLU A 173 -2.64 7.03 -5.33
C GLU A 173 -1.93 6.67 -4.04
N ARG A 174 -0.67 7.05 -3.96
CA ARG A 174 0.17 7.09 -2.75
C ARG A 174 0.14 5.82 -1.91
N PRO A 175 0.44 4.64 -2.50
CA PRO A 175 0.40 3.37 -1.77
C PRO A 175 1.42 3.35 -0.63
N LYS A 176 1.02 2.74 0.48
CA LYS A 176 1.83 2.54 1.68
C LYS A 176 1.67 1.11 2.17
N ILE A 177 2.73 0.56 2.74
CA ILE A 177 2.74 -0.83 3.19
C ILE A 177 3.22 -0.92 4.63
N ILE A 178 2.54 -1.74 5.42
CA ILE A 178 2.96 -2.16 6.75
C ILE A 178 2.92 -3.67 6.88
N TYR A 179 3.68 -4.21 7.82
CA TYR A 179 3.71 -5.65 8.08
C TYR A 179 3.00 -5.98 9.38
N ASN A 180 1.99 -6.84 9.29
CA ASN A 180 1.29 -7.39 10.44
C ASN A 180 2.03 -8.64 10.92
N LYS A 181 2.72 -8.54 12.06
CA LYS A 181 3.49 -9.63 12.63
C LYS A 181 2.61 -10.79 13.11
N LYS A 182 1.40 -10.50 13.61
CA LYS A 182 0.44 -11.48 14.10
C LYS A 182 -0.02 -12.39 12.97
N ASN A 183 -0.41 -11.81 11.85
CA ASN A 183 -0.93 -12.54 10.69
C ASN A 183 0.16 -12.94 9.70
N LYS A 184 1.40 -12.44 9.89
CA LYS A 184 2.54 -12.62 8.98
C LYS A 184 2.21 -12.14 7.56
N GLN A 185 1.54 -11.00 7.47
CA GLN A 185 0.97 -10.49 6.23
C GLN A 185 1.40 -9.04 6.00
N TYR A 186 1.68 -8.69 4.76
CA TYR A 186 1.87 -7.32 4.32
C TYR A 186 0.52 -6.73 3.98
N VAL A 187 0.25 -5.53 4.46
CA VAL A 187 -0.99 -4.80 4.23
C VAL A 187 -0.67 -3.52 3.50
N LEU A 188 -1.21 -3.38 2.32
CA LEU A 188 -1.07 -2.23 1.44
C LEU A 188 -2.33 -1.36 1.58
N TRP A 189 -2.11 -0.08 1.80
CA TRP A 189 -3.13 0.96 1.83
C TRP A 189 -2.85 1.96 0.71
N TRP A 190 -3.89 2.45 0.05
CA TRP A 190 -3.76 3.50 -0.95
C TRP A 190 -4.98 4.42 -0.96
N HIS A 191 -4.81 5.65 -1.43
CA HIS A 191 -5.92 6.52 -1.75
C HIS A 191 -6.58 5.95 -3.01
N SER A 192 -7.71 5.28 -2.81
CA SER A 192 -8.52 4.66 -3.86
C SER A 192 -9.55 5.65 -4.33
N ASP A 193 -9.16 6.49 -5.27
CA ASP A 193 -10.07 7.44 -5.88
C ASP A 193 -10.68 6.87 -7.17
N GLY A 194 -11.35 7.69 -7.91
CA GLY A 194 -11.97 7.34 -9.17
C GLY A 194 -13.34 7.97 -9.37
N SER A 195 -13.87 7.74 -10.56
CA SER A 195 -15.20 8.21 -10.89
C SER A 195 -16.30 7.32 -10.30
N THR A 196 -17.44 7.92 -9.98
CA THR A 196 -18.65 7.22 -9.48
C THR A 196 -19.67 6.96 -10.59
N THR A 197 -19.50 7.65 -11.72
CA THR A 197 -20.26 7.45 -12.94
C THR A 197 -19.31 7.50 -14.13
N PRO A 198 -19.65 6.87 -15.28
CA PRO A 198 -18.86 7.01 -16.50
C PRO A 198 -18.64 8.49 -16.85
N GLY A 199 -17.38 8.87 -17.12
CA GLY A 199 -17.01 10.25 -17.43
C GLY A 199 -17.09 11.23 -16.25
N GLY A 200 -17.36 10.77 -15.04
CA GLY A 200 -17.34 11.57 -13.81
C GLY A 200 -15.92 11.96 -13.38
N SER A 201 -15.84 12.78 -12.33
CA SER A 201 -14.57 13.20 -11.76
C SER A 201 -13.78 12.01 -11.20
N ASN A 202 -12.49 11.93 -11.49
CA ASN A 202 -11.56 10.95 -10.93
C ASN A 202 -11.26 11.17 -9.44
N TYR A 203 -11.78 12.24 -8.85
CA TYR A 203 -11.67 12.57 -7.43
C TYR A 203 -13.00 12.46 -6.67
N ALA A 204 -13.97 11.74 -7.24
CA ALA A 204 -15.31 11.65 -6.66
C ALA A 204 -15.45 10.60 -5.55
N ARG A 205 -14.59 9.59 -5.57
CA ARG A 205 -14.73 8.41 -4.70
C ARG A 205 -14.10 8.61 -3.33
N ALA A 206 -12.85 9.07 -3.29
CA ALA A 206 -12.10 9.40 -2.08
C ALA A 206 -12.19 8.34 -0.97
N LEU A 207 -11.78 7.11 -1.26
CA LEU A 207 -11.76 5.98 -0.33
C LEU A 207 -10.33 5.57 0.04
N ALA A 208 -10.18 4.89 1.17
CA ALA A 208 -8.98 4.15 1.51
C ALA A 208 -9.11 2.73 0.96
N GLY A 209 -8.32 2.39 -0.04
CA GLY A 209 -8.21 1.03 -0.54
C GLY A 209 -7.24 0.21 0.30
N VAL A 210 -7.54 -1.08 0.48
CA VAL A 210 -6.70 -2.00 1.25
C VAL A 210 -6.52 -3.31 0.50
N ALA A 211 -5.27 -3.77 0.46
CA ALA A 211 -4.91 -5.06 -0.13
C ALA A 211 -3.90 -5.79 0.75
N VAL A 212 -3.82 -7.11 0.62
CA VAL A 212 -2.97 -7.96 1.44
C VAL A 212 -2.12 -8.91 0.61
N SER A 213 -0.96 -9.28 1.14
CA SER A 213 -0.08 -10.30 0.55
C SER A 213 0.77 -10.96 1.63
N ASP A 214 1.09 -12.24 1.44
CA ASP A 214 2.06 -12.96 2.28
C ASP A 214 3.52 -12.67 1.86
N ASN A 215 3.71 -11.99 0.72
CA ASN A 215 5.01 -11.68 0.17
C ASN A 215 5.18 -10.16 0.00
N PRO A 216 6.30 -9.56 0.42
CA PRO A 216 6.54 -8.14 0.22
C PRO A 216 6.53 -7.72 -1.26
N ALA A 217 6.90 -8.59 -2.17
CA ALA A 217 6.84 -8.33 -3.61
C ALA A 217 5.42 -8.44 -4.21
N GLY A 218 4.42 -8.82 -3.41
CA GLY A 218 3.10 -9.17 -3.93
C GLY A 218 3.03 -10.62 -4.47
N PRO A 219 2.02 -11.02 -5.25
CA PRO A 219 0.90 -10.15 -5.60
C PRO A 219 0.02 -9.78 -4.40
N PHE A 220 -0.43 -8.54 -4.39
CA PHE A 220 -1.42 -8.09 -3.42
C PHE A 220 -2.84 -8.35 -3.95
N THR A 221 -3.72 -8.72 -3.05
CA THR A 221 -5.15 -8.92 -3.31
C THR A 221 -5.95 -7.88 -2.54
N MET A 222 -6.74 -7.08 -3.24
CA MET A 222 -7.62 -6.10 -2.61
C MET A 222 -8.63 -6.80 -1.70
N VAL A 223 -8.78 -6.30 -0.49
CA VAL A 223 -9.75 -6.82 0.50
C VAL A 223 -10.81 -5.80 0.87
N GLY A 224 -10.63 -4.54 0.54
CA GLY A 224 -11.64 -3.52 0.81
C GLY A 224 -11.30 -2.15 0.27
N ALA A 225 -12.33 -1.27 0.30
CA ALA A 225 -12.20 0.17 0.15
C ALA A 225 -13.18 0.84 1.10
N TYR A 226 -12.70 1.79 1.92
CA TYR A 226 -13.42 2.27 3.09
C TYR A 226 -13.52 3.78 3.13
N ARG A 227 -14.61 4.27 3.71
CA ARG A 227 -14.68 5.60 4.30
C ARG A 227 -13.97 5.57 5.65
N LEU A 228 -13.18 6.60 5.95
CA LEU A 228 -12.50 6.73 7.24
C LEU A 228 -13.21 7.75 8.13
N PRO A 229 -13.07 7.68 9.48
CA PRO A 229 -13.69 8.60 10.40
C PRO A 229 -13.31 10.06 10.12
N ASN A 230 -14.29 10.94 10.07
CA ASN A 230 -14.08 12.40 10.02
C ASN A 230 -15.13 13.13 10.86
N GLN A 231 -15.14 14.45 10.82
CA GLN A 231 -16.16 15.25 11.50
C GLN A 231 -17.49 15.11 10.77
N ASN A 232 -18.52 14.62 11.45
CA ASN A 232 -19.81 14.31 10.85
C ASN A 232 -20.54 15.55 10.26
N ASN A 233 -20.21 16.73 10.70
CA ASN A 233 -20.87 17.98 10.32
C ASN A 233 -19.88 19.05 9.83
N TRP A 234 -18.72 18.65 9.35
CA TRP A 234 -17.68 19.59 8.91
C TRP A 234 -18.14 20.49 7.76
N LYS A 235 -19.02 20.00 6.87
CA LYS A 235 -19.63 20.81 5.80
C LYS A 235 -20.36 22.04 6.36
N GLU A 236 -21.11 21.84 7.43
CA GLU A 236 -21.82 22.93 8.13
C GLU A 236 -20.84 23.86 8.85
N ALA A 237 -19.87 23.26 9.55
CA ALA A 237 -18.87 24.02 10.29
C ALA A 237 -17.95 24.84 9.39
N ALA A 238 -17.63 24.34 8.20
CA ALA A 238 -16.79 25.03 7.22
C ALA A 238 -17.56 25.99 6.32
N GLY A 239 -18.89 25.94 6.33
CA GLY A 239 -19.73 26.76 5.45
C GLY A 239 -19.59 26.44 3.96
N ASN A 240 -18.96 25.30 3.61
CA ASN A 240 -18.70 24.91 2.24
C ASN A 240 -19.23 23.49 1.95
N PRO A 241 -20.43 23.39 1.36
CA PRO A 241 -21.05 22.10 1.06
C PRO A 241 -20.35 21.27 -0.03
N SER A 242 -19.36 21.84 -0.72
CA SER A 242 -18.62 21.16 -1.78
C SER A 242 -17.31 20.49 -1.32
N TRP A 243 -16.98 20.54 -0.05
CA TRP A 243 -15.74 20.02 0.49
C TRP A 243 -15.85 18.54 0.87
N GLY A 244 -15.88 17.67 -0.13
CA GLY A 244 -15.80 16.24 0.07
C GLY A 244 -17.06 15.61 0.66
N GLU A 245 -17.04 14.31 0.77
CA GLU A 245 -18.10 13.49 1.32
C GLU A 245 -17.81 13.11 2.78
N ASN A 246 -18.84 12.71 3.50
CA ASN A 246 -18.70 12.22 4.86
C ASN A 246 -17.78 10.99 4.88
N GLY A 247 -16.65 11.05 5.61
CA GLY A 247 -15.65 9.99 5.66
C GLY A 247 -14.74 9.89 4.45
N ASP A 248 -14.69 10.91 3.55
CA ASP A 248 -13.74 10.92 2.46
C ASP A 248 -12.30 10.77 3.00
N SER A 249 -11.49 9.96 2.34
CA SER A 249 -10.10 9.78 2.67
C SER A 249 -9.26 9.90 1.41
N ARG A 250 -8.25 10.75 1.51
CA ARG A 250 -7.36 11.08 0.41
C ARG A 250 -5.94 10.64 0.75
N ASP A 251 -4.95 11.44 0.40
CA ASP A 251 -3.56 11.13 0.68
C ASP A 251 -3.34 10.61 2.10
N MET A 252 -2.69 9.47 2.21
CA MET A 252 -2.53 8.79 3.48
C MET A 252 -1.14 8.20 3.67
N THR A 253 -0.81 7.93 4.92
CA THR A 253 0.28 7.07 5.31
C THR A 253 -0.14 6.16 6.46
N VAL A 254 0.46 4.98 6.55
CA VAL A 254 0.24 4.02 7.63
C VAL A 254 1.54 3.72 8.35
N PHE A 255 1.45 3.47 9.64
CA PHE A 255 2.61 3.08 10.44
C PHE A 255 2.23 2.15 11.59
N VAL A 256 3.21 1.44 12.10
CA VAL A 256 3.08 0.54 13.25
C VAL A 256 3.93 1.09 14.39
N ASP A 257 3.34 1.24 15.59
CA ASP A 257 4.10 1.60 16.77
C ASP A 257 4.94 0.39 17.21
N PRO A 258 6.29 0.52 17.24
CA PRO A 258 7.15 -0.60 17.60
C PRO A 258 7.06 -1.01 19.07
N LYS A 259 6.35 -0.25 19.92
CA LYS A 259 6.22 -0.55 21.34
C LYS A 259 5.21 -1.65 21.63
N ASP A 260 4.11 -1.65 20.89
CA ASP A 260 2.97 -2.53 21.16
C ASP A 260 2.35 -3.14 19.90
N ASP A 261 2.97 -2.89 18.73
CA ASP A 261 2.48 -3.30 17.42
C ASP A 261 1.08 -2.72 17.07
N SER A 262 0.62 -1.67 17.75
CA SER A 262 -0.57 -0.92 17.32
C SER A 262 -0.30 -0.22 16.00
N ALA A 263 -1.25 -0.28 15.08
CA ALA A 263 -1.10 0.38 13.78
C ALA A 263 -2.09 1.54 13.63
N TYR A 264 -1.70 2.52 12.81
CA TYR A 264 -2.44 3.75 12.60
C TYR A 264 -2.39 4.16 11.15
N VAL A 265 -3.45 4.86 10.70
CA VAL A 265 -3.49 5.57 9.42
C VAL A 265 -3.58 7.07 9.69
N LEU A 266 -2.69 7.85 9.03
CA LEU A 266 -2.85 9.30 8.86
C LEU A 266 -3.43 9.54 7.47
N TYR A 267 -4.46 10.37 7.37
CA TYR A 267 -5.13 10.65 6.10
C TYR A 267 -5.70 12.05 6.05
N SER A 268 -5.66 12.61 4.86
CA SER A 268 -6.35 13.85 4.54
C SER A 268 -7.82 13.57 4.27
N SER A 269 -8.68 14.46 4.70
CA SER A 269 -10.12 14.41 4.50
C SER A 269 -10.68 15.82 4.27
N GLU A 270 -11.99 15.91 4.00
CA GLU A 270 -12.66 17.17 3.81
C GLU A 270 -12.01 18.00 2.70
N ALA A 271 -11.81 17.36 1.53
CA ALA A 271 -11.09 17.93 0.40
C ALA A 271 -9.69 18.48 0.78
N ASN A 272 -8.91 17.70 1.55
CA ASN A 272 -7.60 18.01 2.07
C ASN A 272 -7.55 19.14 3.12
N ALA A 273 -8.70 19.57 3.64
CA ALA A 273 -8.74 20.65 4.64
C ALA A 273 -8.30 20.18 6.04
N THR A 274 -8.41 18.89 6.34
CA THR A 274 -8.12 18.33 7.66
C THR A 274 -7.31 17.05 7.55
N LEU A 275 -6.29 16.95 8.39
CA LEU A 275 -5.48 15.75 8.59
C LEU A 275 -5.95 15.02 9.85
N TYR A 276 -6.27 13.77 9.71
CA TYR A 276 -6.70 12.87 10.78
C TYR A 276 -5.68 11.77 11.04
N ILE A 277 -5.78 11.18 12.23
CA ILE A 277 -5.19 9.90 12.58
C ILE A 277 -6.27 8.98 13.14
N ALA A 278 -6.29 7.72 12.70
CA ALA A 278 -7.18 6.70 13.24
C ALA A 278 -6.39 5.42 13.54
N LYS A 279 -6.82 4.71 14.60
CA LYS A 279 -6.26 3.43 14.97
C LYS A 279 -6.79 2.33 14.05
N LEU A 280 -5.92 1.43 13.61
CA LEU A 280 -6.29 0.27 12.81
C LEU A 280 -6.75 -0.89 13.71
N ASN A 281 -7.55 -1.78 13.14
CA ASN A 281 -7.92 -3.06 13.75
C ASN A 281 -6.69 -3.99 13.86
N ASP A 282 -6.85 -5.12 14.55
CA ASP A 282 -5.79 -6.09 14.77
C ASP A 282 -5.20 -6.69 13.49
N ASP A 283 -5.96 -6.72 12.41
CA ASP A 283 -5.52 -7.25 11.11
C ASP A 283 -4.86 -6.18 10.22
N TYR A 284 -4.88 -4.90 10.64
CA TYR A 284 -4.41 -3.73 9.92
C TYR A 284 -5.15 -3.46 8.60
N THR A 285 -6.29 -4.11 8.41
CA THR A 285 -7.06 -4.06 7.16
C THR A 285 -8.23 -3.08 7.20
N ASN A 286 -8.52 -2.49 8.36
CA ASN A 286 -9.52 -1.44 8.55
C ASN A 286 -9.18 -0.62 9.80
N VAL A 287 -9.89 0.48 10.02
CA VAL A 287 -9.88 1.19 11.30
C VAL A 287 -10.71 0.43 12.34
N VAL A 288 -10.46 0.66 13.63
CA VAL A 288 -11.17 -0.04 14.74
C VAL A 288 -12.67 0.16 14.65
N LYS A 289 -13.10 1.39 14.35
CA LYS A 289 -14.51 1.71 14.08
C LYS A 289 -14.61 2.56 12.83
N THR A 290 -15.51 2.21 11.94
CA THR A 290 -15.71 2.89 10.66
C THR A 290 -16.95 3.77 10.69
N THR A 291 -16.98 4.77 9.81
CA THR A 291 -18.21 5.55 9.54
C THR A 291 -19.25 4.77 8.74
N ASN A 292 -19.04 3.49 8.50
CA ASN A 292 -20.01 2.63 7.81
C ASN A 292 -21.33 2.45 8.53
N VAL A 293 -21.41 2.89 9.76
CA VAL A 293 -22.64 2.96 10.53
C VAL A 293 -23.68 3.83 9.86
N ASP A 294 -23.24 4.90 9.25
CA ASP A 294 -24.11 5.70 8.42
C ASP A 294 -23.95 5.27 6.96
N GLN A 295 -24.76 4.31 6.55
CA GLN A 295 -24.99 3.98 5.14
C GLN A 295 -25.72 5.12 4.44
N SER A 296 -25.39 6.34 4.81
CA SER A 296 -25.87 7.56 4.18
C SER A 296 -25.60 7.51 2.69
N GLU A 297 -26.34 8.30 1.96
CA GLU A 297 -26.40 8.31 0.50
C GLU A 297 -25.04 8.28 -0.22
N GLY A 298 -23.97 8.82 0.42
CA GLY A 298 -22.63 8.80 -0.14
C GLY A 298 -22.07 7.40 -0.37
N GLN A 299 -22.29 6.45 0.52
CA GLN A 299 -21.81 5.08 0.33
C GLN A 299 -22.64 4.26 -0.66
N LYS A 300 -23.92 4.55 -0.77
CA LYS A 300 -24.77 3.92 -1.76
C LYS A 300 -24.42 4.26 -3.21
N GLN A 301 -23.67 5.34 -3.41
CA GLN A 301 -23.24 5.77 -4.73
C GLN A 301 -22.14 4.89 -5.33
N TYR A 302 -21.43 4.10 -4.52
CA TYR A 302 -20.22 3.42 -4.95
C TYR A 302 -20.40 1.93 -5.22
N SER A 303 -21.58 1.40 -4.96
CA SER A 303 -21.95 0.05 -5.37
C SER A 303 -23.31 0.05 -6.04
N ALA A 304 -23.44 -0.65 -7.14
CA ALA A 304 -24.69 -0.76 -7.89
C ALA A 304 -25.87 -1.33 -7.08
N ASP A 305 -25.56 -2.04 -5.99
CA ASP A 305 -26.50 -2.70 -5.09
C ASP A 305 -26.49 -2.12 -3.66
N GLY A 306 -25.70 -1.07 -3.43
CA GLY A 306 -25.54 -0.48 -2.09
C GLY A 306 -24.68 -1.30 -1.15
N GLN A 307 -24.02 -2.35 -1.64
CA GLN A 307 -23.08 -3.15 -0.86
C GLN A 307 -21.66 -2.91 -1.32
N TYR A 308 -20.79 -2.54 -0.37
CA TYR A 308 -19.35 -2.65 -0.56
C TYR A 308 -18.98 -4.10 -0.29
N PRO A 309 -18.70 -4.90 -1.31
CA PRO A 309 -18.52 -6.33 -1.13
C PRO A 309 -17.25 -6.67 -0.36
N TYR A 310 -16.36 -5.71 -0.21
CA TYR A 310 -15.11 -5.81 0.52
C TYR A 310 -14.99 -4.89 1.74
N ILE A 311 -16.05 -4.18 2.08
CA ILE A 311 -16.12 -3.62 3.42
C ILE A 311 -16.16 -4.85 4.32
N LEU A 312 -15.07 -5.09 5.02
CA LEU A 312 -15.12 -5.94 6.18
C LEU A 312 -16.16 -5.30 7.08
N ALA A 313 -17.34 -5.90 7.11
CA ALA A 313 -18.23 -5.68 8.21
C ALA A 313 -17.44 -6.17 9.43
N ASP A 314 -16.76 -5.28 10.12
CA ASP A 314 -16.14 -5.60 11.41
C ASP A 314 -17.23 -5.95 12.44
N GLY A 315 -18.47 -5.93 12.00
CA GLY A 315 -19.66 -6.20 12.81
C GLY A 315 -19.95 -5.11 13.83
N THR A 316 -19.17 -4.02 13.86
CA THR A 316 -19.44 -2.92 14.77
C THR A 316 -20.41 -1.95 14.11
N THR A 317 -21.50 -1.67 14.77
CA THR A 317 -22.49 -0.64 14.42
C THR A 317 -22.21 0.65 15.17
N ASP A 318 -21.16 0.68 15.98
CA ASP A 318 -20.85 1.84 16.82
C ASP A 318 -20.14 2.92 16.04
N ALA A 319 -20.65 4.14 16.15
CA ALA A 319 -19.99 5.30 15.56
C ALA A 319 -18.59 5.50 16.15
N PRO A 320 -17.58 5.87 15.35
CA PRO A 320 -16.25 6.17 15.86
C PRO A 320 -16.28 7.40 16.77
N VAL A 321 -15.53 7.32 17.87
CA VAL A 321 -15.48 8.35 18.90
C VAL A 321 -14.18 9.15 18.76
N ARG A 322 -14.30 10.45 18.54
CA ARG A 322 -13.14 11.34 18.50
C ARG A 322 -12.43 11.37 19.86
N GLY A 323 -11.11 11.20 19.84
CA GLY A 323 -10.28 11.11 21.03
C GLY A 323 -10.02 9.68 21.52
N GLU A 324 -10.79 8.72 21.00
CA GLU A 324 -10.60 7.28 21.27
C GLU A 324 -10.19 6.53 20.00
N ASP A 325 -11.06 6.53 19.00
CA ASP A 325 -10.88 5.77 17.76
C ASP A 325 -10.14 6.57 16.68
N PHE A 326 -10.32 7.90 16.67
CA PHE A 326 -9.63 8.82 15.77
C PHE A 326 -9.40 10.20 16.41
N GLN A 327 -8.52 10.99 15.82
CA GLN A 327 -8.21 12.35 16.26
C GLN A 327 -7.86 13.27 15.08
N ILE A 328 -8.15 14.55 15.24
CA ILE A 328 -7.67 15.60 14.34
C ILE A 328 -6.22 15.92 14.68
N VAL A 329 -5.36 15.86 13.67
CA VAL A 329 -3.96 16.28 13.77
C VAL A 329 -3.81 17.75 13.38
N LYS A 330 -4.45 18.15 12.28
CA LYS A 330 -4.38 19.51 11.76
C LYS A 330 -5.67 19.86 11.03
N GLN A 331 -6.14 21.09 11.19
CA GLN A 331 -7.29 21.64 10.46
C GLN A 331 -6.92 22.91 9.69
N ASN A 332 -7.82 23.31 8.80
CA ASN A 332 -7.75 24.55 8.03
C ASN A 332 -6.46 24.66 7.22
N GLY A 333 -6.14 23.59 6.48
CA GLY A 333 -5.00 23.51 5.60
C GLY A 333 -5.37 23.11 4.18
N SER A 334 -4.35 22.96 3.35
CA SER A 334 -4.34 22.15 2.16
C SER A 334 -3.27 21.09 2.43
N LEU A 335 -3.71 19.92 2.88
CA LEU A 335 -2.86 18.94 3.55
C LEU A 335 -2.81 17.67 2.69
N GLU A 336 -1.68 17.49 2.02
CA GLU A 336 -1.44 16.35 1.14
C GLU A 336 -0.15 15.64 1.53
N ALA A 337 0.01 14.42 1.01
CA ALA A 337 1.23 13.63 1.12
C ALA A 337 1.77 13.47 2.56
N PRO A 338 0.96 13.06 3.55
CA PRO A 338 1.45 12.89 4.90
C PRO A 338 2.54 11.82 4.97
N ALA A 339 3.52 12.04 5.81
CA ALA A 339 4.56 11.07 6.14
C ALA A 339 4.75 11.03 7.65
N VAL A 340 5.08 9.86 8.19
CA VAL A 340 5.36 9.67 9.61
C VAL A 340 6.69 8.96 9.77
N PHE A 341 7.51 9.46 10.67
CA PHE A 341 8.72 8.77 11.12
C PHE A 341 8.90 8.92 12.63
N GLN A 342 9.55 7.95 13.23
CA GLN A 342 9.89 8.00 14.63
C GLN A 342 11.36 8.39 14.81
N TYR A 343 11.59 9.37 15.65
CA TYR A 343 12.93 9.77 16.07
C TYR A 343 12.94 10.05 17.58
N ASP A 344 13.91 9.48 18.30
CA ASP A 344 14.08 9.63 19.77
C ASP A 344 12.77 9.36 20.55
N GLY A 345 12.07 8.29 20.16
CA GLY A 345 10.81 7.87 20.78
C GLY A 345 9.61 8.78 20.54
N ARG A 346 9.75 9.77 19.66
CA ARG A 346 8.67 10.68 19.24
C ARG A 346 8.29 10.45 17.79
N TYR A 347 7.02 10.64 17.51
CA TYR A 347 6.50 10.67 16.15
C TYR A 347 6.54 12.09 15.60
N ASN A 348 6.96 12.22 14.34
CA ASN A 348 7.11 13.49 13.62
C ASN A 348 6.41 13.38 12.26
#